data_d55a786e87fd7ec6905844b6e6d28938
#
_entry.id   d55a786e87fd7ec6905844b6e6d28938
#
_cell.length_a   1.000
_cell.length_b   1.000
_cell.length_c   1.000
_cell.angle_alpha   90.00
_cell.angle_beta   90.00
_cell.angle_gamma   90.00
#
_symmetry.space_group_name_H-M   'P 1'
#
loop_
_entity.id
_entity.type
_entity.pdbx_description
1 polymer ?
#
loop_
_entity_poly.entity_id
_entity_poly.type
_entity_poly.pdbx_seq_one_letter_code
_entity_poly.pdbx_strand_id
1 'polypeptide(L)'
;KPQYTLDFAYHGGIYRDVWMIAKSPVAITDAIDSRTVGGGGVFVHFDKISEKSAQVYVETEIQNDNTRSESVTIETTLTDAEGNVIKRTSGKLSLNSGEKKSIRQQMEVRNPKLWSPDAPYLYRVQSRIKKGNRSIDGGTTRIGIRLAEFRGKEGFWLNGKPFGQLVGANRHQDFAYV
;
A
#
# COMPACT_ATOMS: atom_id res chain seq x y z
N LYS A 1 7.89 -30.38 -16.95
CA LYS A 1 6.90 -31.41 -17.36
C LYS A 1 5.53 -30.75 -17.41
N PRO A 2 4.75 -30.87 -18.50
CA PRO A 2 3.39 -30.36 -18.51
C PRO A 2 2.58 -31.12 -17.46
N GLN A 3 1.87 -30.38 -16.64
CA GLN A 3 0.92 -30.97 -15.69
C GLN A 3 -0.42 -31.14 -16.40
N TYR A 4 -0.65 -32.33 -16.94
CA TYR A 4 -1.87 -32.65 -17.68
C TYR A 4 -3.13 -32.75 -16.83
N THR A 5 -3.02 -32.59 -15.51
CA THR A 5 -4.12 -32.76 -14.55
C THR A 5 -4.74 -31.45 -14.06
N LEU A 6 -4.17 -30.32 -14.43
CA LEU A 6 -4.69 -29.01 -14.05
C LEU A 6 -5.37 -28.35 -15.25
N ASP A 7 -6.56 -27.84 -15.02
CA ASP A 7 -7.38 -27.12 -16.00
C ASP A 7 -6.86 -25.70 -16.23
N PHE A 8 -5.54 -25.57 -16.54
CA PHE A 8 -4.87 -24.31 -16.82
C PHE A 8 -4.18 -24.35 -18.18
N ALA A 9 -4.21 -23.23 -18.89
CA ALA A 9 -3.39 -23.04 -20.07
C ALA A 9 -1.96 -22.73 -19.67
N TYR A 10 -0.97 -23.43 -20.22
CA TYR A 10 0.45 -23.19 -19.98
C TYR A 10 0.98 -22.30 -21.08
N HIS A 11 1.42 -21.11 -20.71
CA HIS A 11 2.13 -20.22 -21.63
C HIS A 11 3.61 -20.24 -21.30
N GLY A 12 4.45 -20.42 -22.30
CA GLY A 12 5.90 -20.28 -22.16
C GLY A 12 6.35 -18.85 -22.51
N GLY A 13 7.47 -18.44 -21.94
CA GLY A 13 8.10 -17.16 -22.24
C GLY A 13 7.50 -15.97 -21.46
N ILE A 14 7.87 -14.76 -21.88
CA ILE A 14 7.42 -13.50 -21.30
C ILE A 14 6.09 -13.15 -21.97
N TYR A 15 5.00 -13.12 -21.20
CA TYR A 15 3.66 -12.81 -21.71
C TYR A 15 3.09 -11.49 -21.16
N ARG A 16 3.83 -10.81 -20.27
CA ARG A 16 3.52 -9.49 -19.71
C ARG A 16 4.71 -8.57 -19.83
N ASP A 17 4.46 -7.28 -19.57
CA ASP A 17 5.48 -6.25 -19.58
C ASP A 17 6.61 -6.56 -18.60
N VAL A 18 7.82 -6.27 -19.02
CA VAL A 18 9.02 -6.31 -18.18
C VAL A 18 9.45 -4.89 -17.87
N TRP A 19 9.56 -4.57 -16.60
CA TRP A 19 9.92 -3.25 -16.11
C TRP A 19 11.29 -3.25 -15.47
N MET A 20 12.11 -2.29 -15.81
CA MET A 20 13.35 -1.99 -15.09
C MET A 20 13.15 -0.71 -14.28
N ILE A 21 13.27 -0.80 -12.95
CA ILE A 21 13.11 0.32 -12.04
C ILE A 21 14.48 0.69 -11.46
N ALA A 22 14.98 1.89 -11.78
CA ALA A 22 16.18 2.45 -11.18
C ALA A 22 15.81 3.40 -10.05
N LYS A 23 16.34 3.16 -8.84
CA LYS A 23 16.09 3.96 -7.64
C LYS A 23 17.36 4.60 -7.11
N SER A 24 17.18 5.60 -6.23
CA SER A 24 18.28 6.10 -5.38
C SER A 24 18.79 4.99 -4.45
N PRO A 25 20.06 4.98 -4.05
CA PRO A 25 20.55 4.07 -3.02
C PRO A 25 19.81 4.16 -1.68
N VAL A 26 19.14 5.27 -1.40
CA VAL A 26 18.17 5.36 -0.31
C VAL A 26 16.78 5.46 -0.94
N ALA A 27 15.99 4.42 -0.81
CA ALA A 27 14.72 4.30 -1.50
C ALA A 27 13.67 3.58 -0.66
N ILE A 28 12.39 3.77 -1.02
CA ILE A 28 11.28 2.95 -0.54
C ILE A 28 11.49 1.53 -1.07
N THR A 29 11.38 0.52 -0.19
CA THR A 29 11.54 -0.88 -0.59
C THR A 29 10.44 -1.29 -1.57
N ASP A 30 10.69 -2.34 -2.34
CA ASP A 30 9.62 -3.01 -3.06
C ASP A 30 8.83 -3.90 -2.09
N ALA A 31 7.50 -3.86 -2.15
CA ALA A 31 6.64 -4.58 -1.22
C ALA A 31 6.78 -6.10 -1.32
N ILE A 32 7.12 -6.61 -2.50
CA ILE A 32 7.31 -8.05 -2.73
C ILE A 32 8.72 -8.47 -2.30
N ASP A 33 9.74 -7.77 -2.77
CA ASP A 33 11.15 -8.10 -2.51
C ASP A 33 11.54 -7.89 -1.03
N SER A 34 10.85 -7.00 -0.32
CA SER A 34 11.11 -6.77 1.09
C SER A 34 10.82 -8.00 1.94
N ARG A 35 9.93 -8.90 1.48
CA ARG A 35 9.45 -10.10 2.17
C ARG A 35 8.91 -9.81 3.58
N THR A 36 8.43 -8.60 3.80
CA THR A 36 7.84 -8.17 5.08
C THR A 36 6.35 -8.50 5.06
N VAL A 37 5.92 -9.42 5.90
CA VAL A 37 4.49 -9.81 5.99
C VAL A 37 3.68 -8.66 6.56
N GLY A 38 2.65 -8.24 5.84
CA GLY A 38 1.81 -7.10 6.24
C GLY A 38 2.58 -5.77 6.31
N GLY A 39 3.54 -5.58 5.38
CA GLY A 39 4.39 -4.39 5.32
C GLY A 39 5.24 -4.38 4.05
N GLY A 40 6.34 -3.62 4.08
CA GLY A 40 7.20 -3.39 2.93
C GLY A 40 6.64 -2.32 1.98
N GLY A 41 7.51 -1.60 1.30
CA GLY A 41 7.10 -0.49 0.44
C GLY A 41 6.33 0.57 1.19
N VAL A 42 5.14 0.91 0.68
CA VAL A 42 4.17 1.78 1.35
C VAL A 42 2.94 0.95 1.72
N PHE A 43 2.80 0.65 2.99
CA PHE A 43 1.67 -0.09 3.54
C PHE A 43 0.69 0.86 4.22
N VAL A 44 -0.60 0.76 3.88
CA VAL A 44 -1.65 1.62 4.44
C VAL A 44 -2.73 0.79 5.10
N HIS A 45 -3.05 1.12 6.33
CA HIS A 45 -4.16 0.51 7.04
C HIS A 45 -4.99 1.56 7.79
N PHE A 46 -6.16 1.16 8.26
CA PHE A 46 -7.15 2.05 8.85
C PHE A 46 -7.57 1.57 10.24
N ASP A 47 -7.95 2.52 11.08
CA ASP A 47 -8.51 2.25 12.39
C ASP A 47 -9.59 3.28 12.74
N LYS A 48 -10.45 2.96 13.71
CA LYS A 48 -11.50 3.85 14.20
C LYS A 48 -12.33 4.48 13.10
N ILE A 49 -12.76 3.66 12.15
CA ILE A 49 -13.49 4.09 10.97
C ILE A 49 -14.96 4.31 11.32
N SER A 50 -15.47 5.49 10.97
CA SER A 50 -16.86 5.88 11.05
C SER A 50 -17.19 6.88 9.93
N GLU A 51 -18.45 7.22 9.78
CA GLU A 51 -18.88 8.29 8.87
C GLU A 51 -18.32 9.68 9.27
N LYS A 52 -17.98 9.87 10.57
CA LYS A 52 -17.46 11.15 11.09
C LYS A 52 -15.94 11.26 10.99
N SER A 53 -15.23 10.15 11.12
CA SER A 53 -13.76 10.15 11.11
C SER A 53 -13.18 8.79 10.78
N ALA A 54 -11.94 8.78 10.27
CA ALA A 54 -11.13 7.61 10.11
C ALA A 54 -9.67 7.93 10.44
N GLN A 55 -8.99 6.99 11.09
CA GLN A 55 -7.55 7.07 11.28
C GLN A 55 -6.86 6.30 10.16
N VAL A 56 -6.01 6.98 9.43
CA VAL A 56 -5.19 6.42 8.34
C VAL A 56 -3.76 6.31 8.82
N TYR A 57 -3.23 5.10 8.82
CA TYR A 57 -1.83 4.82 9.14
C TYR A 57 -1.08 4.48 7.86
N VAL A 58 0.06 5.11 7.69
CA VAL A 58 0.96 4.88 6.55
C VAL A 58 2.29 4.43 7.10
N GLU A 59 2.67 3.20 6.81
CA GLU A 59 4.00 2.68 7.08
C GLU A 59 4.80 2.73 5.78
N THR A 60 5.96 3.40 5.83
CA THR A 60 6.88 3.47 4.70
C THR A 60 8.17 2.80 5.11
N GLU A 61 8.50 1.69 4.44
CA GLU A 61 9.75 0.97 4.64
C GLU A 61 10.81 1.50 3.67
N ILE A 62 11.97 1.83 4.21
CA ILE A 62 13.07 2.45 3.47
C ILE A 62 14.32 1.63 3.71
N GLN A 63 15.10 1.45 2.65
CA GLN A 63 16.40 0.80 2.66
C GLN A 63 17.49 1.80 2.31
N ASN A 64 18.64 1.68 2.98
CA ASN A 64 19.84 2.43 2.67
C ASN A 64 20.93 1.49 2.14
N ASP A 65 21.13 1.48 0.84
CA ASP A 65 22.16 0.69 0.16
C ASP A 65 23.51 1.42 0.04
N ASN A 66 23.64 2.62 0.64
CA ASN A 66 24.94 3.30 0.71
C ASN A 66 25.87 2.61 1.71
N THR A 67 27.16 2.84 1.54
CA THR A 67 28.22 2.37 2.45
C THR A 67 28.34 3.20 3.73
N ARG A 68 27.49 4.20 3.92
CA ARG A 68 27.46 5.12 5.06
C ARG A 68 26.05 5.32 5.58
N SER A 69 25.94 5.78 6.83
CA SER A 69 24.66 6.16 7.42
C SER A 69 24.07 7.38 6.71
N GLU A 70 22.75 7.39 6.57
CA GLU A 70 21.99 8.44 5.92
C GLU A 70 20.82 8.89 6.81
N SER A 71 20.52 10.19 6.75
CA SER A 71 19.34 10.78 7.39
C SER A 71 18.46 11.40 6.34
N VAL A 72 17.18 11.02 6.37
CA VAL A 72 16.18 11.45 5.41
C VAL A 72 14.91 11.94 6.11
N THR A 73 14.12 12.71 5.40
CA THR A 73 12.77 13.10 5.83
C THR A 73 11.75 12.40 4.93
N ILE A 74 10.78 11.73 5.54
CA ILE A 74 9.66 11.13 4.85
C ILE A 74 8.48 12.09 4.96
N GLU A 75 8.03 12.60 3.83
CA GLU A 75 6.85 13.44 3.70
C GLU A 75 5.71 12.62 3.11
N THR A 76 4.60 12.54 3.84
CA THR A 76 3.41 11.83 3.37
C THR A 76 2.25 12.81 3.24
N THR A 77 1.64 12.84 2.07
CA THR A 77 0.49 13.70 1.74
C THR A 77 -0.70 12.82 1.36
N LEU A 78 -1.82 13.05 2.03
CA LEU A 78 -3.10 12.44 1.69
C LEU A 78 -3.93 13.46 0.91
N THR A 79 -4.43 13.06 -0.26
CA THR A 79 -5.32 13.86 -1.08
C THR A 79 -6.63 13.14 -1.35
N ASP A 80 -7.68 13.88 -1.64
CA ASP A 80 -8.94 13.37 -2.16
C ASP A 80 -8.82 12.94 -3.64
N ALA A 81 -9.93 12.49 -4.24
CA ALA A 81 -9.97 12.09 -5.64
C ALA A 81 -9.72 13.25 -6.60
N GLU A 82 -10.10 14.45 -6.19
CA GLU A 82 -9.96 15.70 -6.92
C GLU A 82 -8.56 16.31 -6.83
N GLY A 83 -7.71 15.76 -5.93
CA GLY A 83 -6.33 16.21 -5.71
C GLY A 83 -6.15 17.25 -4.61
N ASN A 84 -7.24 17.60 -3.87
CA ASN A 84 -7.13 18.51 -2.76
C ASN A 84 -6.40 17.85 -1.58
N VAL A 85 -5.50 18.60 -0.95
CA VAL A 85 -4.74 18.10 0.20
C VAL A 85 -5.63 18.05 1.43
N ILE A 86 -5.84 16.84 1.95
CA ILE A 86 -6.58 16.62 3.21
C ILE A 86 -5.63 16.75 4.39
N LYS A 87 -4.48 16.09 4.31
CA LYS A 87 -3.49 16.09 5.39
C LYS A 87 -2.08 15.90 4.84
N ARG A 88 -1.13 16.51 5.52
CA ARG A 88 0.31 16.29 5.29
C ARG A 88 0.98 16.02 6.62
N THR A 89 1.90 15.09 6.63
CA THR A 89 2.74 14.77 7.78
C THR A 89 4.18 14.52 7.32
N SER A 90 5.13 14.67 8.22
CA SER A 90 6.52 14.36 7.93
C SER A 90 7.21 13.79 9.16
N GLY A 91 8.23 12.99 8.94
CA GLY A 91 9.06 12.42 9.99
C GLY A 91 10.48 12.22 9.50
N LYS A 92 11.45 12.31 10.41
CA LYS A 92 12.86 12.05 10.13
C LYS A 92 13.20 10.60 10.43
N LEU A 93 14.06 10.01 9.64
CA LEU A 93 14.56 8.66 9.80
C LEU A 93 16.06 8.66 9.54
N SER A 94 16.81 8.00 10.43
CA SER A 94 18.23 7.72 10.24
C SER A 94 18.41 6.23 10.04
N LEU A 95 19.17 5.87 9.00
CA LEU A 95 19.47 4.49 8.62
C LEU A 95 20.98 4.32 8.54
N ASN A 96 21.49 3.26 9.13
CA ASN A 96 22.87 2.84 8.94
C ASN A 96 23.08 2.28 7.52
N SER A 97 24.33 2.03 7.16
CA SER A 97 24.70 1.34 5.93
C SER A 97 24.00 -0.03 5.87
N GLY A 98 23.30 -0.34 4.78
CA GLY A 98 22.59 -1.60 4.57
C GLY A 98 21.32 -1.77 5.42
N GLU A 99 20.95 -0.78 6.24
CA GLU A 99 19.79 -0.89 7.13
C GLU A 99 18.47 -0.72 6.37
N LYS A 100 17.49 -1.55 6.74
CA LYS A 100 16.10 -1.46 6.37
C LYS A 100 15.28 -1.05 7.59
N LYS A 101 14.44 -0.03 7.47
CA LYS A 101 13.67 0.53 8.58
C LYS A 101 12.36 1.14 8.12
N SER A 102 11.31 0.98 8.94
CA SER A 102 9.99 1.56 8.68
C SER A 102 9.75 2.80 9.54
N ILE A 103 9.01 3.74 8.98
CA ILE A 103 8.41 4.85 9.71
C ILE A 103 6.90 4.77 9.59
N ARG A 104 6.21 4.88 10.73
CA ARG A 104 4.75 4.91 10.80
C ARG A 104 4.26 6.33 11.01
N GLN A 105 3.35 6.77 10.16
CA GLN A 105 2.73 8.08 10.20
C GLN A 105 1.22 7.94 10.29
N GLN A 106 0.58 8.79 11.08
CA GLN A 106 -0.87 8.77 11.34
C GLN A 106 -1.51 10.05 10.86
N MET A 107 -2.65 9.92 10.21
CA MET A 107 -3.46 11.03 9.72
C MET A 107 -4.94 10.80 10.03
N GLU A 108 -5.63 11.81 10.54
CA GLU A 108 -7.08 11.79 10.70
C GLU A 108 -7.74 12.36 9.45
N VAL A 109 -8.77 11.65 8.96
CA VAL A 109 -9.68 12.13 7.92
C VAL A 109 -11.03 12.37 8.53
N ARG A 110 -11.53 13.60 8.45
CA ARG A 110 -12.87 13.97 8.93
C ARG A 110 -13.90 13.78 7.82
N ASN A 111 -15.08 13.25 8.18
CA ASN A 111 -16.17 12.94 7.26
C ASN A 111 -15.67 12.20 6.01
N PRO A 112 -15.00 11.05 6.19
CA PRO A 112 -14.43 10.31 5.06
C PRO A 112 -15.53 9.80 4.14
N LYS A 113 -15.31 9.90 2.83
CA LYS A 113 -16.09 9.16 1.85
C LYS A 113 -15.64 7.70 1.90
N LEU A 114 -16.44 6.85 2.54
CA LEU A 114 -16.11 5.44 2.71
C LEU A 114 -16.26 4.70 1.38
N TRP A 115 -15.29 3.84 1.11
CA TRP A 115 -15.30 3.01 -0.09
C TRP A 115 -16.30 1.85 0.06
N SER A 116 -17.08 1.63 -0.98
CA SER A 116 -17.86 0.40 -1.18
C SER A 116 -17.89 0.06 -2.68
N PRO A 117 -18.33 -1.14 -3.08
CA PRO A 117 -18.52 -1.47 -4.50
C PRO A 117 -19.46 -0.51 -5.23
N ASP A 118 -20.51 -0.04 -4.56
CA ASP A 118 -21.48 0.91 -5.11
C ASP A 118 -20.98 2.36 -5.13
N ALA A 119 -20.00 2.67 -4.27
CA ALA A 119 -19.38 3.98 -4.16
C ALA A 119 -17.85 3.82 -4.01
N PRO A 120 -17.12 3.47 -5.08
CA PRO A 120 -15.70 3.13 -5.03
C PRO A 120 -14.78 4.37 -4.95
N TYR A 121 -15.00 5.20 -3.92
CA TYR A 121 -14.23 6.41 -3.74
C TYR A 121 -12.80 6.13 -3.30
N LEU A 122 -11.82 6.72 -3.98
CA LEU A 122 -10.39 6.50 -3.73
C LEU A 122 -9.69 7.81 -3.38
N TYR A 123 -8.93 7.75 -2.30
CA TYR A 123 -7.94 8.75 -1.92
C TYR A 123 -6.57 8.37 -2.51
N ARG A 124 -5.61 9.31 -2.47
CA ARG A 124 -4.21 9.06 -2.83
C ARG A 124 -3.30 9.41 -1.68
N VAL A 125 -2.43 8.46 -1.32
CA VAL A 125 -1.32 8.66 -0.39
C VAL A 125 -0.06 8.82 -1.23
N GLN A 126 0.56 9.98 -1.17
CA GLN A 126 1.86 10.24 -1.79
C GLN A 126 2.92 10.24 -0.70
N SER A 127 3.86 9.29 -0.78
CA SER A 127 5.03 9.24 0.10
C SER A 127 6.26 9.70 -0.67
N ARG A 128 7.06 10.58 -0.08
CA ARG A 128 8.30 11.12 -0.65
C ARG A 128 9.43 11.02 0.35
N ILE A 129 10.59 10.56 -0.11
CA ILE A 129 11.84 10.61 0.66
C ILE A 129 12.60 11.86 0.22
N LYS A 130 12.98 12.67 1.20
CA LYS A 130 13.75 13.89 0.98
C LYS A 130 15.10 13.84 1.69
N LYS A 131 16.13 14.30 1.02
CA LYS A 131 17.44 14.62 1.59
C LYS A 131 17.65 16.13 1.48
N GLY A 132 17.52 16.83 2.61
CA GLY A 132 17.37 18.29 2.60
C GLY A 132 16.08 18.68 1.84
N ASN A 133 16.23 19.59 0.88
CA ASN A 133 15.09 20.04 0.05
C ASN A 133 14.87 19.20 -1.21
N ARG A 134 15.75 18.23 -1.51
CA ARG A 134 15.65 17.40 -2.71
C ARG A 134 14.85 16.14 -2.43
N SER A 135 13.85 15.86 -3.25
CA SER A 135 13.20 14.56 -3.30
C SER A 135 14.12 13.56 -4.01
N ILE A 136 14.37 12.43 -3.38
CA ILE A 136 15.26 11.37 -3.90
C ILE A 136 14.52 10.11 -4.29
N ASP A 137 13.33 9.88 -3.72
CA ASP A 137 12.44 8.78 -4.10
C ASP A 137 11.00 9.10 -3.66
N GLY A 138 10.02 8.36 -4.18
CA GLY A 138 8.64 8.48 -3.78
C GLY A 138 7.69 7.71 -4.67
N GLY A 139 6.45 7.60 -4.20
CA GLY A 139 5.39 6.90 -4.89
C GLY A 139 4.02 7.40 -4.49
N THR A 140 3.00 6.95 -5.24
CA THR A 140 1.60 7.24 -4.94
C THR A 140 0.82 5.94 -4.85
N THR A 141 0.11 5.76 -3.74
CA THR A 141 -0.76 4.61 -3.47
C THR A 141 -2.20 5.07 -3.45
N ARG A 142 -3.09 4.42 -4.20
CA ARG A 142 -4.53 4.65 -4.13
C ARG A 142 -5.11 3.82 -3.00
N ILE A 143 -5.96 4.42 -2.19
CA ILE A 143 -6.57 3.79 -1.02
C ILE A 143 -8.07 4.05 -0.97
N GLY A 144 -8.85 3.04 -0.57
CA GLY A 144 -10.27 3.19 -0.26
C GLY A 144 -10.47 3.00 1.24
N ILE A 145 -10.85 4.06 1.95
CA ILE A 145 -11.10 4.00 3.39
C ILE A 145 -12.36 3.16 3.61
N ARG A 146 -12.24 2.03 4.29
CA ARG A 146 -13.34 1.11 4.57
C ARG A 146 -13.10 0.32 5.85
N LEU A 147 -14.18 -0.06 6.50
CA LEU A 147 -14.19 -1.04 7.59
C LEU A 147 -14.69 -2.37 7.03
N ALA A 148 -13.82 -3.37 7.00
CA ALA A 148 -14.13 -4.72 6.55
C ALA A 148 -13.99 -5.68 7.74
N GLU A 149 -15.06 -6.37 8.11
CA GLU A 149 -15.10 -7.22 9.30
C GLU A 149 -15.73 -8.57 8.99
N PHE A 150 -15.14 -9.64 9.54
CA PHE A 150 -15.76 -10.95 9.60
C PHE A 150 -16.29 -11.19 11.00
N ARG A 151 -17.61 -11.22 11.16
CA ARG A 151 -18.29 -11.32 12.45
C ARG A 151 -18.83 -12.75 12.72
N GLY A 152 -17.98 -13.74 12.51
CA GLY A 152 -18.33 -15.14 12.76
C GLY A 152 -19.60 -15.58 12.02
N LYS A 153 -20.65 -15.98 12.76
CA LYS A 153 -21.90 -16.44 12.16
C LYS A 153 -22.70 -15.34 11.44
N GLU A 154 -22.44 -14.08 11.72
CA GLU A 154 -23.07 -12.94 11.03
C GLU A 154 -22.45 -12.65 9.66
N GLY A 155 -21.35 -13.32 9.29
CA GLY A 155 -20.70 -13.20 8.01
C GLY A 155 -19.86 -11.95 7.83
N PHE A 156 -19.78 -11.47 6.60
CA PHE A 156 -18.97 -10.32 6.22
C PHE A 156 -19.75 -9.00 6.34
N TRP A 157 -19.13 -8.01 6.96
CA TRP A 157 -19.66 -6.68 7.15
C TRP A 157 -18.77 -5.64 6.50
N LEU A 158 -19.36 -4.67 5.82
CA LEU A 158 -18.67 -3.56 5.21
C LEU A 158 -19.24 -2.23 5.72
N ASN A 159 -18.37 -1.39 6.28
CA ASN A 159 -18.75 -0.09 6.83
C ASN A 159 -19.90 -0.18 7.86
N GLY A 160 -19.86 -1.20 8.71
CA GLY A 160 -20.85 -1.41 9.76
C GLY A 160 -22.20 -1.97 9.29
N LYS A 161 -22.30 -2.41 8.04
CA LYS A 161 -23.53 -3.04 7.48
C LYS A 161 -23.24 -4.46 7.00
N PRO A 162 -24.19 -5.40 7.15
CA PRO A 162 -24.07 -6.72 6.54
C PRO A 162 -23.90 -6.58 5.02
N PHE A 163 -22.91 -7.26 4.45
CA PHE A 163 -22.64 -7.18 3.01
C PHE A 163 -23.35 -8.28 2.20
N GLY A 164 -24.03 -9.21 2.88
CA GLY A 164 -24.69 -10.34 2.24
C GLY A 164 -23.72 -11.48 1.90
N GLN A 165 -24.08 -12.31 0.92
CA GLN A 165 -23.24 -13.39 0.48
C GLN A 165 -22.18 -12.90 -0.50
N LEU A 166 -20.91 -13.16 -0.18
CA LEU A 166 -19.83 -13.06 -1.14
C LEU A 166 -19.81 -14.37 -1.93
N VAL A 167 -20.26 -14.31 -3.18
CA VAL A 167 -20.21 -15.45 -4.09
C VAL A 167 -19.31 -15.09 -5.25
N GLY A 168 -18.27 -15.87 -5.47
CA GLY A 168 -17.40 -15.70 -6.61
C GLY A 168 -16.50 -16.90 -6.81
N ALA A 169 -16.30 -17.28 -8.05
CA ALA A 169 -15.23 -18.17 -8.47
C ALA A 169 -14.27 -17.36 -9.32
N ASN A 170 -13.00 -17.36 -8.96
CA ASN A 170 -11.97 -16.66 -9.72
C ASN A 170 -10.80 -17.61 -10.00
N ARG A 171 -10.33 -17.60 -11.25
CA ARG A 171 -9.07 -18.24 -11.62
C ARG A 171 -7.99 -17.19 -11.62
N HIS A 172 -7.03 -17.35 -10.72
CA HIS A 172 -5.84 -16.50 -10.69
C HIS A 172 -4.82 -17.04 -11.69
N GLN A 173 -4.88 -16.55 -12.92
CA GLN A 173 -3.91 -16.94 -13.95
C GLN A 173 -2.48 -16.58 -13.55
N ASP A 174 -2.29 -15.53 -12.76
CA ASP A 174 -0.99 -15.08 -12.31
C ASP A 174 -0.23 -16.12 -11.45
N PHE A 175 -0.96 -16.95 -10.73
CA PHE A 175 -0.36 -18.05 -9.94
C PHE A 175 -0.12 -19.32 -10.73
N ALA A 176 -0.78 -19.48 -11.86
CA ALA A 176 -0.64 -20.68 -12.68
C ALA A 176 0.61 -20.68 -13.57
N TYR A 177 1.28 -19.54 -13.65
CA TYR A 177 2.37 -19.29 -14.62
C TYR A 177 3.69 -18.87 -13.97
N VAL A 178 3.78 -18.92 -12.66
CA VAL A 178 5.02 -18.64 -11.91
C VAL A 178 5.82 -19.91 -11.68
#